data_86c83cf022d4e410efc76fcda81adf00
#
_entry.id   86c83cf022d4e410efc76fcda81adf00
#
_cell.length_a   1.000
_cell.length_b   1.000
_cell.length_c   1.000
_cell.angle_alpha   90.00
_cell.angle_beta   90.00
_cell.angle_gamma   90.00
#
_symmetry.space_group_name_H-M   'P 1'
#
loop_
_entity.id
_entity.type
_entity.pdbx_description
1 polymer ?
#
loop_
_entity_poly.entity_id
_entity_poly.type
_entity_poly.pdbx_seq_one_letter_code
_entity_poly.pdbx_strand_id
1 'polypeptide(L)'
;MKRTIAIVAGGDTSEFHVSLRSAQGIYSFIDKEKYTLYIVEMHGLDWHVQLPDGAKTPVDRNDFSFVLDGEKVTFDFAYITIHGTPGEDGRLQGYFDMLHIPYSCCGVLAASLTYDKFACNQYLKGFGVRIAESLLLRGGQSVTCLLYTSDAADE
;
A
#
# COMPACT_ATOMS: atom_id res chain seq x y z
N MET A 1 18.27 -20.70 7.09
CA MET A 1 18.40 -19.23 7.20
C MET A 1 16.99 -18.66 7.34
N LYS A 2 16.73 -17.73 8.27
CA LYS A 2 15.43 -17.08 8.38
C LYS A 2 15.20 -16.18 7.18
N ARG A 3 13.96 -16.08 6.69
CA ARG A 3 13.61 -15.10 5.68
C ARG A 3 13.48 -13.72 6.31
N THR A 4 13.96 -12.69 5.62
CA THR A 4 13.87 -11.29 6.04
C THR A 4 12.64 -10.64 5.44
N ILE A 5 11.74 -10.14 6.28
CA ILE A 5 10.47 -9.53 5.87
C ILE A 5 10.49 -8.04 6.19
N ALA A 6 10.20 -7.23 5.19
CA ALA A 6 9.88 -5.82 5.38
C ALA A 6 8.39 -5.67 5.71
N ILE A 7 8.04 -5.08 6.85
CA ILE A 7 6.69 -4.61 7.13
C ILE A 7 6.65 -3.15 6.72
N VAL A 8 6.07 -2.90 5.54
CA VAL A 8 6.09 -1.60 4.87
C VAL A 8 4.91 -0.77 5.34
N ALA A 9 5.18 0.39 5.94
CA ALA A 9 4.20 1.22 6.61
C ALA A 9 4.42 2.72 6.33
N GLY A 10 3.45 3.55 6.69
CA GLY A 10 3.44 4.98 6.46
C GLY A 10 2.54 5.36 5.30
N GLY A 11 3.12 5.87 4.22
CA GLY A 11 2.40 6.34 3.03
C GLY A 11 2.21 7.85 3.01
N ASP A 12 1.53 8.35 1.97
CA ASP A 12 1.40 9.78 1.68
C ASP A 12 -0.01 10.32 1.97
N THR A 13 -0.79 9.57 2.76
CA THR A 13 -2.16 9.93 3.11
C THR A 13 -2.30 10.30 4.58
N SER A 14 -3.49 10.80 4.97
CA SER A 14 -3.85 11.09 6.37
C SER A 14 -3.82 9.85 7.27
N GLU A 15 -3.80 8.64 6.69
CA GLU A 15 -3.76 7.36 7.41
C GLU A 15 -2.35 6.88 7.79
N PHE A 16 -1.33 7.71 7.57
CA PHE A 16 0.08 7.43 7.89
C PHE A 16 0.27 6.81 9.29
N HIS A 17 -0.30 7.45 10.31
CA HIS A 17 -0.16 6.95 11.70
C HIS A 17 -0.96 5.65 11.96
N VAL A 18 -2.04 5.42 11.22
CA VAL A 18 -2.82 4.17 11.30
C VAL A 18 -1.99 3.02 10.74
N SER A 19 -1.34 3.26 9.58
CA SER A 19 -0.44 2.30 8.95
C SER A 19 0.72 1.91 9.87
N LEU A 20 1.38 2.88 10.51
CA LEU A 20 2.47 2.59 11.47
C LEU A 20 2.00 1.74 12.66
N ARG A 21 0.82 2.02 13.22
CA ARG A 21 0.25 1.20 14.29
C ARG A 21 -0.06 -0.22 13.84
N SER A 22 -0.60 -0.38 12.63
CA SER A 22 -0.86 -1.68 12.03
C SER A 22 0.43 -2.47 11.87
N ALA A 23 1.50 -1.84 11.39
CA ALA A 23 2.81 -2.47 11.24
C ALA A 23 3.39 -2.95 12.59
N GLN A 24 3.27 -2.15 13.65
CA GLN A 24 3.71 -2.55 14.99
C GLN A 24 2.90 -3.75 15.52
N GLY A 25 1.58 -3.77 15.29
CA GLY A 25 0.73 -4.91 15.62
C GLY A 25 1.19 -6.17 14.88
N ILE A 26 1.36 -6.10 13.55
CA ILE A 26 1.82 -7.22 12.73
C ILE A 26 3.20 -7.69 13.18
N TYR A 27 4.14 -6.76 13.42
CA TYR A 27 5.47 -7.08 13.95
C TYR A 27 5.41 -7.87 15.26
N SER A 28 4.42 -7.59 16.11
CA SER A 28 4.26 -8.29 17.39
C SER A 28 3.74 -9.71 17.23
N PHE A 29 2.94 -10.00 16.18
CA PHE A 29 2.27 -11.29 15.97
C PHE A 29 3.05 -12.27 15.10
N ILE A 30 3.91 -11.79 14.20
CA ILE A 30 4.69 -12.69 13.33
C ILE A 30 5.73 -13.46 14.14
N ASP A 31 5.86 -14.74 13.82
CA ASP A 31 6.79 -15.69 14.45
C ASP A 31 8.26 -15.30 14.17
N LYS A 32 8.92 -14.71 15.16
CA LYS A 32 10.31 -14.26 15.10
C LYS A 32 11.33 -15.41 15.15
N GLU A 33 10.90 -16.63 15.43
CA GLU A 33 11.78 -17.79 15.33
C GLU A 33 11.99 -18.19 13.86
N LYS A 34 10.97 -17.94 13.01
CA LYS A 34 10.99 -18.26 11.57
C LYS A 34 11.46 -17.12 10.70
N TYR A 35 11.21 -15.86 11.10
CA TYR A 35 11.41 -14.67 10.28
C TYR A 35 12.27 -13.62 11.00
N THR A 36 13.09 -12.91 10.24
CA THR A 36 13.71 -11.65 10.65
C THR A 36 12.82 -10.52 10.15
N LEU A 37 12.39 -9.63 11.04
CA LEU A 37 11.39 -8.60 10.74
C LEU A 37 11.97 -7.21 10.88
N TYR A 38 11.68 -6.34 9.93
CA TYR A 38 11.97 -4.91 10.01
C TYR A 38 10.75 -4.11 9.59
N ILE A 39 10.44 -3.03 10.32
CA ILE A 39 9.45 -2.06 9.89
C ILE A 39 10.16 -1.07 8.99
N VAL A 40 9.66 -0.94 7.76
CA VAL A 40 10.13 0.04 6.79
C VAL A 40 9.08 1.16 6.72
N GLU A 41 9.44 2.33 7.23
CA GLU A 41 8.62 3.52 7.20
C GLU A 41 8.88 4.27 5.91
N MET A 42 7.80 4.64 5.19
CA MET A 42 7.84 5.37 3.93
C MET A 42 7.00 6.65 4.03
N HIS A 43 7.58 7.77 3.63
CA HIS A 43 6.87 9.02 3.43
C HIS A 43 7.51 9.80 2.26
N GLY A 44 6.77 9.99 1.19
CA GLY A 44 7.34 10.54 -0.05
C GLY A 44 8.57 9.80 -0.51
N LEU A 45 9.71 10.47 -0.53
CA LEU A 45 11.00 9.89 -0.89
C LEU A 45 11.86 9.50 0.33
N ASP A 46 11.38 9.76 1.53
CA ASP A 46 12.09 9.43 2.77
C ASP A 46 11.64 8.03 3.23
N TRP A 47 12.54 7.07 3.02
CA TRP A 47 12.33 5.67 3.38
C TRP A 47 13.42 5.20 4.33
N HIS A 48 13.02 4.66 5.47
CA HIS A 48 13.98 4.16 6.45
C HIS A 48 13.46 2.95 7.22
N VAL A 49 14.39 2.14 7.67
CA VAL A 49 14.13 1.01 8.56
C VAL A 49 14.15 1.50 10.00
N GLN A 50 13.17 1.10 10.79
CA GLN A 50 13.18 1.28 12.26
C GLN A 50 13.99 0.15 12.89
N LEU A 51 15.05 0.50 13.61
CA LEU A 51 15.88 -0.46 14.33
C LEU A 51 15.35 -0.69 15.76
N PRO A 52 15.66 -1.85 16.39
CA PRO A 52 15.17 -2.18 17.73
C PRO A 52 15.59 -1.20 18.83
N ASP A 53 16.70 -0.50 18.65
CA ASP A 53 17.21 0.54 19.56
C ASP A 53 16.55 1.91 19.37
N GLY A 54 15.61 2.01 18.43
CA GLY A 54 14.92 3.24 18.06
C GLY A 54 15.65 4.09 17.02
N ALA A 55 16.84 3.69 16.58
CA ALA A 55 17.53 4.35 15.49
C ALA A 55 16.83 4.09 14.15
N LYS A 56 17.11 4.93 13.16
CA LYS A 56 16.61 4.80 11.80
C LYS A 56 17.79 4.72 10.83
N THR A 57 17.71 3.80 9.88
CA THR A 57 18.69 3.67 8.80
C THR A 57 18.00 3.83 7.45
N PRO A 58 18.58 4.58 6.49
CA PRO A 58 17.95 4.81 5.20
C PRO A 58 17.87 3.52 4.38
N VAL A 59 16.82 3.42 3.55
CA VAL A 59 16.66 2.36 2.55
C VAL A 59 17.28 2.80 1.23
N ASP A 60 18.12 1.96 0.64
CA ASP A 60 18.52 2.12 -0.75
C ASP A 60 17.35 1.72 -1.66
N ARG A 61 16.75 2.73 -2.32
CA ARG A 61 15.57 2.54 -3.19
C ARG A 61 15.90 1.91 -4.54
N ASN A 62 17.18 1.75 -4.89
CA ASN A 62 17.55 1.10 -6.14
C ASN A 62 17.32 -0.41 -6.08
N ASP A 63 17.40 -1.01 -4.89
CA ASP A 63 17.24 -2.45 -4.69
C ASP A 63 16.48 -2.83 -3.41
N PHE A 64 15.87 -1.85 -2.74
CA PHE A 64 15.13 -2.02 -1.51
C PHE A 64 15.94 -2.74 -0.42
N SER A 65 17.14 -2.26 -0.16
CA SER A 65 18.04 -2.77 0.87
C SER A 65 18.42 -1.69 1.88
N PHE A 66 19.06 -2.09 2.96
CA PHE A 66 19.64 -1.16 3.93
C PHE A 66 20.96 -1.72 4.49
N VAL A 67 21.72 -0.89 5.21
CA VAL A 67 22.95 -1.31 5.87
C VAL A 67 22.74 -1.40 7.37
N LEU A 68 23.11 -2.55 7.97
CA LEU A 68 23.13 -2.81 9.40
C LEU A 68 24.52 -3.30 9.80
N ASP A 69 25.18 -2.62 10.73
CA ASP A 69 26.53 -2.96 11.22
C ASP A 69 27.58 -3.14 10.09
N GLY A 70 27.45 -2.34 9.02
CA GLY A 70 28.33 -2.40 7.85
C GLY A 70 27.96 -3.48 6.82
N GLU A 71 26.98 -4.34 7.11
CA GLU A 71 26.52 -5.40 6.22
C GLU A 71 25.24 -5.00 5.49
N LYS A 72 25.14 -5.34 4.21
CA LYS A 72 23.96 -5.12 3.39
C LYS A 72 22.88 -6.14 3.73
N VAL A 73 21.69 -5.66 4.08
CA VAL A 73 20.49 -6.47 4.34
C VAL A 73 19.50 -6.27 3.21
N THR A 74 19.01 -7.37 2.64
CA THR A 74 17.95 -7.41 1.61
C THR A 74 16.70 -8.07 2.15
N PHE A 75 15.57 -7.86 1.48
CA PHE A 75 14.29 -8.42 1.89
C PHE A 75 13.83 -9.54 0.95
N ASP A 76 13.35 -10.65 1.53
CA ASP A 76 12.76 -11.78 0.80
C ASP A 76 11.27 -11.56 0.52
N PHE A 77 10.63 -10.65 1.25
CA PHE A 77 9.19 -10.40 1.16
C PHE A 77 8.83 -9.02 1.72
N ALA A 78 7.87 -8.35 1.11
CA ALA A 78 7.30 -7.08 1.58
C ALA A 78 5.84 -7.28 2.05
N TYR A 79 5.58 -7.08 3.35
CA TYR A 79 4.24 -7.03 3.90
C TYR A 79 3.75 -5.59 3.93
N ILE A 80 2.84 -5.24 3.03
CA ILE A 80 2.37 -3.85 2.84
C ILE A 80 1.21 -3.57 3.78
N THR A 81 1.33 -2.51 4.60
CA THR A 81 0.29 -2.02 5.51
C THR A 81 -0.11 -0.56 5.21
N ILE A 82 0.38 -0.02 4.10
CA ILE A 82 0.07 1.36 3.70
C ILE A 82 -1.36 1.42 3.17
N HIS A 83 -2.14 2.37 3.70
CA HIS A 83 -3.45 2.74 3.20
C HIS A 83 -3.35 3.90 2.21
N GLY A 84 -4.04 3.78 1.08
CA GLY A 84 -3.95 4.75 -0.01
C GLY A 84 -2.63 4.68 -0.77
N THR A 85 -2.17 5.82 -1.27
CA THR A 85 -0.91 5.97 -2.03
C THR A 85 0.30 5.86 -1.10
N PRO A 86 1.37 5.12 -1.52
CA PRO A 86 1.53 4.30 -2.73
C PRO A 86 1.15 2.82 -2.55
N GLY A 87 0.48 2.44 -1.44
CA GLY A 87 0.25 1.04 -1.05
C GLY A 87 -0.89 0.35 -1.77
N GLU A 88 -1.93 1.09 -2.20
CA GLU A 88 -3.15 0.53 -2.77
C GLU A 88 -3.37 0.88 -4.25
N ASP A 89 -2.58 1.78 -4.82
CA ASP A 89 -2.77 2.32 -6.18
C ASP A 89 -1.91 1.66 -7.26
N GLY A 90 -1.19 0.60 -6.94
CA GLY A 90 -0.35 -0.16 -7.86
C GLY A 90 1.10 0.32 -7.95
N ARG A 91 1.45 1.48 -7.40
CA ARG A 91 2.81 2.05 -7.50
C ARG A 91 3.83 1.21 -6.75
N LEU A 92 3.54 0.87 -5.51
CA LEU A 92 4.45 0.08 -4.68
C LEU A 92 4.54 -1.37 -5.17
N GLN A 93 3.42 -1.91 -5.66
CA GLN A 93 3.38 -3.22 -6.29
C GLN A 93 4.29 -3.26 -7.53
N GLY A 94 4.22 -2.24 -8.41
CA GLY A 94 5.07 -2.13 -9.58
C GLY A 94 6.56 -1.98 -9.24
N TYR A 95 6.87 -1.26 -8.18
CA TYR A 95 8.23 -1.15 -7.66
C TYR A 95 8.78 -2.51 -7.20
N PHE A 96 8.02 -3.26 -6.42
CA PHE A 96 8.44 -4.59 -5.96
C PHE A 96 8.48 -5.63 -7.09
N ASP A 97 7.56 -5.55 -8.07
CA ASP A 97 7.61 -6.40 -9.27
C ASP A 97 8.92 -6.19 -10.05
N MET A 98 9.37 -4.94 -10.23
CA MET A 98 10.65 -4.65 -10.90
C MET A 98 11.86 -5.20 -10.13
N LEU A 99 11.79 -5.25 -8.81
CA LEU A 99 12.85 -5.79 -7.95
C LEU A 99 12.72 -7.29 -7.69
N HIS A 100 11.68 -7.93 -8.23
CA HIS A 100 11.37 -9.35 -7.98
C HIS A 100 11.20 -9.69 -6.50
N ILE A 101 10.69 -8.74 -5.69
CA ILE A 101 10.37 -8.93 -4.28
C ILE A 101 8.88 -9.28 -4.18
N PRO A 102 8.51 -10.47 -3.73
CA PRO A 102 7.11 -10.82 -3.50
C PRO A 102 6.49 -9.99 -2.37
N TYR A 103 5.19 -9.72 -2.45
CA TYR A 103 4.47 -8.86 -1.51
C TYR A 103 3.07 -9.40 -1.13
N SER A 104 2.45 -8.83 -0.09
CA SER A 104 1.25 -9.36 0.57
C SER A 104 -0.09 -8.99 -0.07
N CYS A 105 -0.13 -8.18 -1.13
CA CYS A 105 -1.38 -7.72 -1.74
C CYS A 105 -1.52 -8.16 -3.20
N CYS A 106 -2.61 -7.76 -3.85
CA CYS A 106 -2.85 -8.07 -5.27
C CYS A 106 -1.84 -7.34 -6.17
N GLY A 107 -1.68 -7.83 -7.41
CA GLY A 107 -0.76 -7.23 -8.38
C GLY A 107 -1.22 -5.87 -8.90
N VAL A 108 -0.32 -5.22 -9.66
CA VAL A 108 -0.44 -3.83 -10.13
C VAL A 108 -1.79 -3.50 -10.73
N LEU A 109 -2.27 -4.30 -11.70
CA LEU A 109 -3.52 -4.01 -12.40
C LEU A 109 -4.72 -4.03 -11.46
N ALA A 110 -4.81 -5.04 -10.58
CA ALA A 110 -5.91 -5.16 -9.64
C ALA A 110 -5.88 -4.03 -8.62
N ALA A 111 -4.71 -3.69 -8.07
CA ALA A 111 -4.54 -2.59 -7.14
C ALA A 111 -4.98 -1.26 -7.76
N SER A 112 -4.44 -0.90 -8.92
CA SER A 112 -4.78 0.36 -9.60
C SER A 112 -6.26 0.46 -9.99
N LEU A 113 -6.83 -0.65 -10.48
CA LEU A 113 -8.23 -0.70 -10.89
C LEU A 113 -9.19 -0.54 -9.70
N THR A 114 -8.92 -1.25 -8.60
CA THR A 114 -9.79 -1.21 -7.42
C THR A 114 -9.64 0.08 -6.62
N TYR A 115 -8.51 0.76 -6.73
CA TYR A 115 -8.28 2.07 -6.13
C TYR A 115 -9.15 3.16 -6.76
N ASP A 116 -9.33 3.13 -8.09
CA ASP A 116 -10.27 4.01 -8.81
C ASP A 116 -11.67 3.38 -8.84
N LYS A 117 -12.54 3.83 -7.93
CA LYS A 117 -13.90 3.28 -7.79
C LYS A 117 -14.73 3.38 -9.05
N PHE A 118 -14.58 4.47 -9.83
CA PHE A 118 -15.32 4.62 -11.09
C PHE A 118 -14.83 3.62 -12.13
N ALA A 119 -13.50 3.51 -12.32
CA ALA A 119 -12.92 2.55 -13.25
C ALA A 119 -13.26 1.11 -12.85
N CYS A 120 -13.19 0.78 -11.57
CA CYS A 120 -13.57 -0.53 -11.04
C CYS A 120 -15.02 -0.88 -11.37
N ASN A 121 -15.95 0.04 -11.10
CA ASN A 121 -17.36 -0.14 -11.42
C ASN A 121 -17.60 -0.35 -12.91
N GLN A 122 -16.99 0.48 -13.77
CA GLN A 122 -17.12 0.31 -15.22
C GLN A 122 -16.55 -1.02 -15.72
N TYR A 123 -15.41 -1.45 -15.16
CA TYR A 123 -14.83 -2.74 -15.47
C TYR A 123 -15.74 -3.90 -15.10
N LEU A 124 -16.26 -3.93 -13.87
CA LEU A 124 -17.17 -4.96 -13.37
C LEU A 124 -18.49 -5.02 -14.14
N LYS A 125 -19.03 -3.86 -14.56
CA LYS A 125 -20.22 -3.78 -15.41
C LYS A 125 -20.05 -4.53 -16.72
N GLY A 126 -18.83 -4.48 -17.32
CA GLY A 126 -18.50 -5.21 -18.54
C GLY A 126 -18.58 -6.74 -18.40
N PHE A 127 -18.51 -7.27 -17.19
CA PHE A 127 -18.70 -8.69 -16.86
C PHE A 127 -20.09 -9.05 -16.37
N GLY A 128 -21.05 -8.15 -16.48
CA GLY A 128 -22.42 -8.40 -16.05
C GLY A 128 -22.65 -8.35 -14.54
N VAL A 129 -21.68 -7.86 -13.77
CA VAL A 129 -21.85 -7.65 -12.32
C VAL A 129 -22.79 -6.47 -12.10
N ARG A 130 -23.79 -6.64 -11.23
CA ARG A 130 -24.66 -5.54 -10.82
C ARG A 130 -23.87 -4.57 -9.97
N ILE A 131 -23.83 -3.32 -10.40
CA ILE A 131 -23.17 -2.22 -9.69
C ILE A 131 -24.12 -1.06 -9.53
N ALA A 132 -23.87 -0.19 -8.54
CA ALA A 132 -24.56 1.08 -8.44
C ALA A 132 -24.23 1.97 -9.65
N GLU A 133 -25.18 2.81 -10.06
CA GLU A 133 -24.91 3.81 -11.08
C GLU A 133 -23.81 4.77 -10.58
N SER A 134 -22.80 4.98 -11.41
CA SER A 134 -21.63 5.75 -11.03
C SER A 134 -21.43 6.92 -11.98
N LEU A 135 -21.23 8.11 -11.41
CA LEU A 135 -20.97 9.34 -12.14
C LEU A 135 -19.56 9.84 -11.83
N LEU A 136 -18.80 10.14 -12.86
CA LEU A 136 -17.49 10.76 -12.72
C LEU A 136 -17.60 12.28 -12.82
N LEU A 137 -17.40 12.97 -11.71
CA LEU A 137 -17.34 14.43 -11.67
C LEU A 137 -15.88 14.89 -11.76
N ARG A 138 -15.60 15.74 -12.73
CA ARG A 138 -14.29 16.38 -12.88
C ARG A 138 -14.32 17.80 -12.32
N GLY A 139 -13.18 18.28 -11.83
CA GLY A 139 -13.08 19.65 -11.32
C GLY A 139 -13.63 20.68 -12.30
N GLY A 140 -14.45 21.62 -11.80
CA GLY A 140 -15.12 22.66 -12.61
C GLY A 140 -16.47 22.25 -13.20
N GLN A 141 -16.93 21.01 -13.06
CA GLN A 141 -18.28 20.60 -13.49
C GLN A 141 -19.32 20.98 -12.43
N SER A 142 -20.48 21.51 -12.88
CA SER A 142 -21.61 21.79 -11.99
C SER A 142 -22.35 20.50 -11.64
N VAL A 143 -22.61 20.27 -10.37
CA VAL A 143 -23.24 19.06 -9.82
C VAL A 143 -24.74 19.21 -9.67
N THR A 144 -25.30 20.38 -9.93
CA THR A 144 -26.66 20.79 -9.54
C THR A 144 -27.77 19.93 -10.16
N CYS A 145 -27.55 19.33 -11.35
CA CYS A 145 -28.53 18.48 -12.00
C CYS A 145 -28.45 16.99 -11.62
N LEU A 146 -27.34 16.54 -11.05
CA LEU A 146 -27.06 15.11 -10.87
C LEU A 146 -27.54 14.60 -9.51
N LEU A 147 -27.58 15.45 -8.50
CA LEU A 147 -28.00 15.09 -7.14
C LEU A 147 -29.54 14.88 -7.02
N TYR A 148 -30.32 15.44 -7.95
CA TYR A 148 -31.79 15.30 -7.95
C TYR A 148 -32.31 14.07 -8.70
N THR A 149 -31.43 13.31 -9.38
CA THR A 149 -31.85 12.14 -10.16
C THR A 149 -31.48 10.81 -9.50
N SER A 150 -30.68 10.82 -8.42
CA SER A 150 -30.40 9.62 -7.66
C SER A 150 -31.17 9.61 -6.36
N ASP A 151 -32.41 9.14 -6.45
CA ASP A 151 -33.33 8.94 -5.32
C ASP A 151 -33.02 7.67 -4.52
N ALA A 152 -31.76 7.29 -4.46
CA ALA A 152 -31.31 6.02 -3.87
C ALA A 152 -30.85 6.13 -2.42
N ALA A 153 -31.13 7.24 -1.73
CA ALA A 153 -30.67 7.47 -0.36
C ALA A 153 -31.77 7.31 0.72
N ASP A 154 -33.01 7.00 0.35
CA ASP A 154 -34.16 7.01 1.28
C ASP A 154 -34.91 5.67 1.39
N GLU A 155 -34.29 4.53 1.07
CA GLU A 155 -34.84 3.21 1.40
C GLU A 155 -33.89 2.36 2.24
#